data_a14bb5644bd412170d3cba222100cb44
#
_entry.id   a14bb5644bd412170d3cba222100cb44
#
_cell.length_a   1.000
_cell.length_b   1.000
_cell.length_c   1.000
_cell.angle_alpha   90.00
_cell.angle_beta   90.00
_cell.angle_gamma   90.00
#
_symmetry.space_group_name_H-M   'P 1'
#
loop_
_entity.id
_entity.type
_entity.pdbx_description
1 polymer ?
#
loop_
_entity_poly.entity_id
_entity_poly.type
_entity_poly.pdbx_seq_one_letter_code
_entity_poly.pdbx_strand_id
1 'polypeptide(L)'
;ERNGKQYVRNMYEEQDVNSPHRYEGGNVYVEMGDILVDAGVCEGNFSLHHIDKVKKVYLIECDREWMEALHYTFEPYKEKVVFCEKFLSNVDSEQTIKLDTLVTDPVDFIKMDIEGEEIAALQGGRKTVTKSDGVKCAVCSYHRHGDEEKIKEILGEMGLKTHTSDGYMLFLYDEAVLTDLEFRRGIVRGRKG
;
A
#
# COMPACT_ATOMS: atom_id res chain seq x y z
N GLU A 1 -1.48 10.21 -25.99
CA GLU A 1 -2.95 10.42 -25.86
C GLU A 1 -3.77 9.12 -25.98
N ARG A 2 -3.39 8.16 -26.85
CA ARG A 2 -4.10 6.86 -26.95
C ARG A 2 -3.94 5.99 -25.70
N ASN A 3 -2.82 6.08 -25.00
CA ASN A 3 -2.53 5.30 -23.81
C ASN A 3 -3.22 5.86 -22.55
N GLY A 4 -3.49 7.16 -22.45
CA GLY A 4 -4.06 7.77 -21.26
C GLY A 4 -5.45 7.26 -20.86
N LYS A 5 -6.35 7.08 -21.84
CA LYS A 5 -7.70 6.55 -21.55
C LYS A 5 -7.68 5.09 -21.08
N GLN A 6 -6.82 4.27 -21.70
CA GLN A 6 -6.67 2.87 -21.29
C GLN A 6 -6.03 2.77 -19.92
N TYR A 7 -5.04 3.61 -19.65
CA TYR A 7 -4.38 3.71 -18.36
C TYR A 7 -5.38 4.04 -17.24
N VAL A 8 -6.16 5.11 -17.41
CA VAL A 8 -7.21 5.49 -16.44
C VAL A 8 -8.22 4.35 -16.25
N ARG A 9 -8.61 3.68 -17.32
CA ARG A 9 -9.51 2.53 -17.23
C ARG A 9 -8.89 1.39 -16.41
N ASN A 10 -7.65 1.04 -16.68
CA ASN A 10 -6.94 -0.02 -15.96
C ASN A 10 -6.91 0.27 -14.45
N MET A 11 -6.63 1.51 -14.05
CA MET A 11 -6.62 1.93 -12.64
C MET A 11 -7.99 1.71 -11.96
N TYR A 12 -9.09 2.01 -12.66
CA TYR A 12 -10.44 1.71 -12.13
C TYR A 12 -10.69 0.21 -12.06
N GLU A 13 -10.27 -0.56 -13.06
CA GLU A 13 -10.43 -2.01 -13.11
C GLU A 13 -9.61 -2.71 -12.00
N GLU A 14 -8.44 -2.19 -11.64
CA GLU A 14 -7.61 -2.69 -10.55
C GLU A 14 -8.30 -2.61 -9.18
N GLN A 15 -9.17 -1.63 -8.98
CA GLN A 15 -9.90 -1.46 -7.73
C GLN A 15 -11.36 -1.93 -7.82
N ASP A 16 -11.75 -2.62 -8.90
CA ASP A 16 -13.08 -3.25 -9.03
C ASP A 16 -13.31 -4.28 -7.92
N VAL A 17 -14.59 -4.48 -7.57
CA VAL A 17 -14.99 -5.40 -6.49
C VAL A 17 -14.50 -6.84 -6.68
N ASN A 18 -14.29 -7.26 -7.92
CA ASN A 18 -13.81 -8.60 -8.27
C ASN A 18 -12.30 -8.65 -8.54
N SER A 19 -11.60 -7.52 -8.46
CA SER A 19 -10.18 -7.47 -8.74
C SER A 19 -9.37 -8.11 -7.60
N PRO A 20 -8.42 -9.01 -7.91
CA PRO A 20 -7.48 -9.51 -6.92
C PRO A 20 -6.56 -8.42 -6.36
N HIS A 21 -6.41 -7.30 -7.08
CA HIS A 21 -5.59 -6.14 -6.68
C HIS A 21 -6.34 -5.11 -5.83
N ARG A 22 -7.63 -5.29 -5.57
CA ARG A 22 -8.37 -4.35 -4.76
C ARG A 22 -7.83 -4.29 -3.32
N TYR A 23 -7.46 -3.11 -2.84
CA TYR A 23 -6.91 -2.94 -1.49
C TYR A 23 -7.96 -3.18 -0.41
N GLU A 24 -9.16 -2.64 -0.56
CA GLU A 24 -10.23 -2.79 0.40
C GLU A 24 -11.03 -4.08 0.20
N GLY A 25 -11.41 -4.75 1.29
CA GLY A 25 -12.24 -5.96 1.24
C GLY A 25 -12.32 -6.70 2.56
N GLY A 26 -13.29 -7.59 2.69
CA GLY A 26 -13.54 -8.30 3.94
C GLY A 26 -13.93 -7.34 5.07
N ASN A 27 -13.07 -7.22 6.07
CA ASN A 27 -13.22 -6.28 7.19
C ASN A 27 -12.13 -5.19 7.21
N VAL A 28 -11.46 -4.97 6.07
CA VAL A 28 -10.35 -4.01 5.89
C VAL A 28 -10.82 -2.89 4.95
N TYR A 29 -11.23 -1.76 5.52
CA TYR A 29 -11.73 -0.57 4.81
C TYR A 29 -11.24 0.70 5.48
N VAL A 30 -11.04 1.76 4.69
CA VAL A 30 -10.79 3.10 5.23
C VAL A 30 -12.08 3.65 5.81
N GLU A 31 -12.03 4.04 7.08
CA GLU A 31 -13.17 4.53 7.84
C GLU A 31 -13.07 6.04 8.12
N MET A 32 -14.17 6.64 8.54
CA MET A 32 -14.21 8.08 8.85
C MET A 32 -13.29 8.41 10.03
N GLY A 33 -12.39 9.34 9.82
CA GLY A 33 -11.44 9.80 10.84
C GLY A 33 -10.12 9.03 10.87
N ASP A 34 -9.96 8.02 10.02
CA ASP A 34 -8.72 7.23 9.95
C ASP A 34 -7.48 8.10 9.65
N ILE A 35 -6.36 7.69 10.21
CA ILE A 35 -5.03 8.11 9.78
C ILE A 35 -4.50 7.06 8.81
N LEU A 36 -4.34 7.47 7.56
CA LEU A 36 -3.96 6.62 6.43
C LEU A 36 -2.46 6.73 6.16
N VAL A 37 -1.81 5.60 5.94
CA VAL A 37 -0.50 5.50 5.29
C VAL A 37 -0.71 4.89 3.91
N ASP A 38 -0.34 5.61 2.87
CA ASP A 38 -0.32 5.16 1.48
C ASP A 38 1.13 5.10 1.02
N ALA A 39 1.65 3.90 0.88
CA ALA A 39 3.01 3.63 0.43
C ALA A 39 3.01 3.06 -0.99
N GLY A 40 3.78 3.69 -1.89
CA GLY A 40 3.71 3.49 -3.34
C GLY A 40 2.48 4.19 -3.89
N VAL A 41 2.47 5.51 -3.79
CA VAL A 41 1.27 6.33 -4.05
C VAL A 41 0.96 6.46 -5.53
N CYS A 42 1.99 6.48 -6.40
CA CYS A 42 1.87 6.75 -7.84
C CYS A 42 0.99 7.97 -8.13
N GLU A 43 -0.17 7.81 -8.78
CA GLU A 43 -1.11 8.88 -9.12
C GLU A 43 -1.90 9.44 -7.93
N GLY A 44 -1.86 8.77 -6.78
CA GLY A 44 -2.59 9.19 -5.58
C GLY A 44 -4.07 8.83 -5.55
N ASN A 45 -4.54 7.98 -6.46
CA ASN A 45 -5.97 7.68 -6.61
C ASN A 45 -6.60 7.10 -5.35
N PHE A 46 -5.92 6.18 -4.67
CA PHE A 46 -6.42 5.57 -3.46
C PHE A 46 -6.59 6.62 -2.36
N SER A 47 -5.55 7.40 -2.09
CA SER A 47 -5.59 8.46 -1.10
C SER A 47 -6.59 9.56 -1.45
N LEU A 48 -6.66 9.97 -2.73
CA LEU A 48 -7.60 11.00 -3.18
C LEU A 48 -9.06 10.54 -3.03
N HIS A 49 -9.35 9.26 -3.31
CA HIS A 49 -10.69 8.69 -3.11
C HIS A 49 -11.14 8.77 -1.65
N HIS A 50 -10.20 8.67 -0.71
CA HIS A 50 -10.48 8.66 0.72
C HIS A 50 -10.21 9.98 1.44
N ILE A 51 -9.73 11.02 0.73
CA ILE A 51 -9.24 12.25 1.35
C ILE A 51 -10.28 12.96 2.24
N ASP A 52 -11.55 12.90 1.86
CA ASP A 52 -12.63 13.52 2.64
C ASP A 52 -12.96 12.73 3.91
N LYS A 53 -12.70 11.42 3.93
CA LYS A 53 -12.93 10.55 5.08
C LYS A 53 -11.81 10.63 6.12
N VAL A 54 -10.56 10.69 5.65
CA VAL A 54 -9.40 10.58 6.52
C VAL A 54 -9.13 11.87 7.29
N LYS A 55 -8.62 11.71 8.49
CA LYS A 55 -8.13 12.82 9.32
C LYS A 55 -6.75 13.29 8.86
N LYS A 56 -5.91 12.35 8.44
CA LYS A 56 -4.54 12.58 7.99
C LYS A 56 -4.10 11.50 7.02
N VAL A 57 -3.24 11.84 6.09
CA VAL A 57 -2.61 10.85 5.19
C VAL A 57 -1.10 11.09 5.09
N TYR A 58 -0.35 10.01 5.14
CA TYR A 58 1.07 9.96 4.81
C TYR A 58 1.19 9.40 3.39
N LEU A 59 1.66 10.22 2.45
CA LEU A 59 1.92 9.86 1.05
C LEU A 59 3.41 9.55 0.91
N ILE A 60 3.75 8.30 0.62
CA ILE A 60 5.14 7.84 0.53
C ILE A 60 5.38 7.38 -0.90
N GLU A 61 6.19 8.13 -1.63
CA GLU A 61 6.53 7.90 -3.03
C GLU A 61 8.00 8.26 -3.26
N CYS A 62 8.76 7.37 -3.86
CA CYS A 62 10.19 7.58 -4.10
C CYS A 62 10.48 8.20 -5.48
N ASP A 63 9.54 8.11 -6.42
CA ASP A 63 9.66 8.71 -7.74
C ASP A 63 9.34 10.22 -7.66
N ARG A 64 10.33 11.00 -8.10
CA ARG A 64 10.26 12.46 -8.03
C ARG A 64 9.18 13.08 -8.94
N GLU A 65 8.95 12.48 -10.10
CA GLU A 65 7.95 12.99 -11.05
C GLU A 65 6.54 12.76 -10.49
N TRP A 66 6.30 11.58 -9.88
CA TRP A 66 5.06 11.33 -9.15
C TRP A 66 4.91 12.26 -7.96
N MET A 67 5.96 12.43 -7.16
CA MET A 67 5.90 13.30 -5.98
C MET A 67 5.56 14.76 -6.35
N GLU A 68 6.12 15.28 -7.46
CA GLU A 68 5.77 16.61 -7.97
C GLU A 68 4.28 16.69 -8.35
N ALA A 69 3.75 15.71 -9.06
CA ALA A 69 2.33 15.63 -9.43
C ALA A 69 1.42 15.53 -8.20
N LEU A 70 1.82 14.76 -7.18
CA LEU A 70 1.09 14.61 -5.93
C LEU A 70 0.99 15.92 -5.14
N HIS A 71 2.05 16.72 -5.12
CA HIS A 71 2.01 18.05 -4.50
C HIS A 71 0.94 18.95 -5.13
N TYR A 72 0.77 18.91 -6.45
CA TYR A 72 -0.31 19.65 -7.13
C TYR A 72 -1.69 19.06 -6.84
N THR A 73 -1.81 17.74 -6.89
CA THR A 73 -3.08 17.03 -6.68
C THR A 73 -3.63 17.27 -5.28
N PHE A 74 -2.76 17.22 -4.27
CA PHE A 74 -3.14 17.32 -2.86
C PHE A 74 -2.98 18.75 -2.26
N GLU A 75 -2.65 19.76 -3.07
CA GLU A 75 -2.54 21.15 -2.59
C GLU A 75 -3.80 21.62 -1.84
N PRO A 76 -5.04 21.34 -2.31
CA PRO A 76 -6.25 21.72 -1.58
C PRO A 76 -6.39 21.05 -0.20
N TYR A 77 -5.65 19.97 0.06
CA TYR A 77 -5.72 19.14 1.25
C TYR A 77 -4.44 19.16 2.09
N LYS A 78 -3.51 20.08 1.81
CA LYS A 78 -2.16 20.13 2.40
C LYS A 78 -2.13 20.06 3.93
N GLU A 79 -3.18 20.56 4.60
CA GLU A 79 -3.29 20.49 6.07
C GLU A 79 -3.46 19.07 6.62
N LYS A 80 -3.87 18.11 5.77
CA LYS A 80 -4.06 16.71 6.12
C LYS A 80 -2.92 15.81 5.63
N VAL A 81 -2.04 16.31 4.76
CA VAL A 81 -1.10 15.49 4.00
C VAL A 81 0.32 15.67 4.49
N VAL A 82 1.00 14.54 4.69
CA VAL A 82 2.44 14.47 4.93
C VAL A 82 3.09 13.76 3.76
N PHE A 83 3.96 14.46 3.03
CA PHE A 83 4.71 13.89 1.91
C PHE A 83 6.03 13.31 2.38
N CYS A 84 6.44 12.17 1.83
CA CYS A 84 7.73 11.54 2.07
C CYS A 84 8.32 11.01 0.75
N GLU A 85 9.36 11.68 0.26
CA GLU A 85 10.09 11.30 -0.97
C GLU A 85 11.27 10.36 -0.63
N LYS A 86 10.95 9.16 -0.09
CA LYS A 86 11.93 8.13 0.25
C LYS A 86 11.35 6.74 0.05
N PHE A 87 12.25 5.78 -0.15
CA PHE A 87 11.88 4.37 -0.09
C PHE A 87 11.56 3.95 1.35
N LEU A 88 10.49 3.20 1.56
CA LEU A 88 10.29 2.50 2.84
C LEU A 88 11.25 1.31 2.95
N SER A 89 11.79 1.12 4.15
CA SER A 89 12.73 0.03 4.42
C SER A 89 12.77 -0.31 5.91
N ASN A 90 13.60 -1.30 6.29
CA ASN A 90 13.91 -1.63 7.68
C ASN A 90 15.11 -0.85 8.24
N VAL A 91 15.69 0.06 7.47
CA VAL A 91 16.81 0.93 7.87
C VAL A 91 16.57 2.37 7.47
N ASP A 92 17.04 3.32 8.28
CA ASP A 92 17.05 4.74 7.94
C ASP A 92 18.37 5.09 7.24
N SER A 93 18.28 5.83 6.13
CA SER A 93 19.42 6.36 5.38
C SER A 93 19.05 7.68 4.69
N GLU A 94 19.93 8.16 3.83
CA GLU A 94 19.63 9.30 2.98
C GLU A 94 18.43 9.04 2.06
N GLN A 95 18.34 7.82 1.49
CA GLN A 95 17.33 7.42 0.51
C GLN A 95 16.18 6.60 1.10
N THR A 96 16.36 6.00 2.26
CA THR A 96 15.39 5.11 2.88
C THR A 96 14.91 5.63 4.23
N ILE A 97 13.70 5.23 4.62
CA ILE A 97 13.14 5.56 5.93
C ILE A 97 12.31 4.38 6.46
N LYS A 98 12.39 4.16 7.76
CA LYS A 98 11.48 3.24 8.44
C LYS A 98 10.12 3.89 8.67
N LEU A 99 9.07 3.12 8.54
CA LEU A 99 7.74 3.58 8.91
C LEU A 99 7.68 4.02 10.38
N ASP A 100 8.38 3.31 11.27
CA ASP A 100 8.50 3.64 12.69
C ASP A 100 9.19 5.00 12.97
N THR A 101 10.00 5.49 12.04
CA THR A 101 10.65 6.80 12.12
C THR A 101 9.78 7.91 11.53
N LEU A 102 9.12 7.61 10.38
CA LEU A 102 8.30 8.58 9.67
C LEU A 102 6.99 8.89 10.40
N VAL A 103 6.33 7.83 10.90
CA VAL A 103 4.96 7.94 11.41
C VAL A 103 4.95 8.05 12.94
N THR A 104 4.55 9.19 13.43
CA THR A 104 4.46 9.49 14.87
C THR A 104 3.07 9.26 15.44
N ASP A 105 2.03 9.33 14.62
CA ASP A 105 0.64 9.13 15.01
C ASP A 105 0.31 7.62 15.17
N PRO A 106 -0.74 7.26 15.93
CA PRO A 106 -1.41 5.98 15.75
C PRO A 106 -1.97 5.88 14.32
N VAL A 107 -1.84 4.74 13.66
CA VAL A 107 -2.29 4.52 12.29
C VAL A 107 -3.50 3.60 12.28
N ASP A 108 -4.49 3.95 11.47
CA ASP A 108 -5.73 3.16 11.34
C ASP A 108 -5.74 2.31 10.07
N PHE A 109 -5.11 2.79 8.99
CA PHE A 109 -5.03 2.04 7.73
C PHE A 109 -3.65 2.20 7.08
N ILE A 110 -3.06 1.09 6.64
CA ILE A 110 -1.80 1.06 5.86
C ILE A 110 -2.06 0.35 4.54
N LYS A 111 -1.94 1.08 3.41
CA LYS A 111 -1.81 0.50 2.08
C LYS A 111 -0.33 0.44 1.73
N MET A 112 0.11 -0.68 1.15
CA MET A 112 1.52 -0.87 0.78
C MET A 112 1.62 -1.60 -0.56
N ASP A 113 2.13 -0.90 -1.56
CA ASP A 113 2.36 -1.36 -2.92
C ASP A 113 3.65 -0.70 -3.41
N ILE A 114 4.79 -1.31 -3.10
CA ILE A 114 6.14 -0.72 -3.18
C ILE A 114 7.15 -1.62 -3.88
N GLU A 115 6.67 -2.30 -4.93
CA GLU A 115 7.51 -3.01 -5.91
C GLU A 115 8.46 -4.05 -5.30
N GLY A 116 7.97 -4.77 -4.25
CA GLY A 116 8.69 -5.89 -3.64
C GLY A 116 9.52 -5.53 -2.39
N GLU A 117 9.41 -4.30 -1.87
CA GLU A 117 10.05 -3.91 -0.60
C GLU A 117 9.11 -4.01 0.60
N GLU A 118 7.91 -4.63 0.43
CA GLU A 118 6.86 -4.73 1.45
C GLU A 118 7.36 -5.41 2.73
N ILE A 119 8.15 -6.48 2.60
CA ILE A 119 8.69 -7.23 3.75
C ILE A 119 9.65 -6.34 4.55
N ALA A 120 10.56 -5.63 3.91
CA ALA A 120 11.48 -4.72 4.57
C ALA A 120 10.73 -3.55 5.23
N ALA A 121 9.75 -2.97 4.54
CA ALA A 121 8.91 -1.90 5.06
C ALA A 121 8.08 -2.32 6.29
N LEU A 122 7.48 -3.52 6.27
CA LEU A 122 6.77 -4.08 7.42
C LEU A 122 7.70 -4.30 8.61
N GLN A 123 8.92 -4.79 8.38
CA GLN A 123 9.94 -4.91 9.44
C GLN A 123 10.29 -3.55 10.05
N GLY A 124 10.42 -2.51 9.21
CA GLY A 124 10.68 -1.13 9.63
C GLY A 124 9.47 -0.42 10.25
N GLY A 125 8.27 -0.99 10.12
CA GLY A 125 7.01 -0.49 10.67
C GLY A 125 6.45 -1.27 11.85
N ARG A 126 7.21 -2.22 12.38
CA ARG A 126 6.75 -3.15 13.43
C ARG A 126 6.17 -2.44 14.66
N LYS A 127 6.81 -1.37 15.14
CA LYS A 127 6.33 -0.61 16.29
C LYS A 127 5.05 0.17 15.94
N THR A 128 5.01 0.79 14.78
CA THR A 128 3.85 1.54 14.29
C THR A 128 2.62 0.65 14.22
N VAL A 129 2.72 -0.52 13.60
CA VAL A 129 1.64 -1.50 13.51
C VAL A 129 1.26 -2.05 14.88
N THR A 130 2.25 -2.42 15.71
CA THR A 130 1.98 -3.07 17.01
C THR A 130 1.33 -2.11 18.01
N LYS A 131 1.71 -0.82 18.04
CA LYS A 131 1.14 0.18 18.96
C LYS A 131 -0.26 0.66 18.55
N SER A 132 -0.65 0.49 17.29
CA SER A 132 -1.92 0.96 16.76
C SER A 132 -3.02 -0.06 17.00
N ASP A 133 -4.02 0.31 17.80
CA ASP A 133 -5.17 -0.54 18.08
C ASP A 133 -6.14 -0.53 16.89
N GLY A 134 -6.62 -1.71 16.51
CA GLY A 134 -7.57 -1.84 15.39
C GLY A 134 -6.98 -1.54 14.00
N VAL A 135 -5.65 -1.42 13.87
CA VAL A 135 -5.00 -1.12 12.59
C VAL A 135 -5.38 -2.13 11.51
N LYS A 136 -5.59 -1.60 10.33
CA LYS A 136 -5.91 -2.34 9.09
C LYS A 136 -4.75 -2.21 8.12
N CYS A 137 -4.37 -3.31 7.47
CA CYS A 137 -3.31 -3.32 6.46
C CYS A 137 -3.81 -3.96 5.16
N ALA A 138 -3.45 -3.37 4.04
CA ALA A 138 -3.59 -3.93 2.69
C ALA A 138 -2.22 -3.89 2.02
N VAL A 139 -1.59 -5.05 1.85
CA VAL A 139 -0.20 -5.18 1.42
C VAL A 139 -0.14 -6.04 0.16
N CYS A 140 0.47 -5.52 -0.90
CA CYS A 140 0.72 -6.27 -2.12
C CYS A 140 1.61 -7.48 -1.86
N SER A 141 1.26 -8.62 -2.45
CA SER A 141 1.93 -9.91 -2.18
C SER A 141 2.34 -10.65 -3.45
N TYR A 142 2.40 -9.94 -4.57
CA TYR A 142 2.62 -10.52 -5.89
C TYR A 142 3.97 -10.14 -6.53
N HIS A 143 4.74 -9.25 -5.92
CA HIS A 143 5.97 -8.75 -6.53
C HIS A 143 7.07 -9.81 -6.55
N ARG A 144 7.23 -10.57 -5.46
CA ARG A 144 8.25 -11.62 -5.36
C ARG A 144 7.65 -12.96 -4.98
N HIS A 145 8.35 -14.03 -5.35
CA HIS A 145 7.99 -15.39 -4.94
C HIS A 145 7.98 -15.53 -3.41
N GLY A 146 6.90 -16.09 -2.86
CA GLY A 146 6.75 -16.32 -1.41
C GLY A 146 6.37 -15.08 -0.58
N ASP A 147 6.07 -13.94 -1.22
CA ASP A 147 5.66 -12.73 -0.50
C ASP A 147 4.38 -12.94 0.31
N GLU A 148 3.39 -13.65 -0.23
CA GLU A 148 2.11 -13.89 0.45
C GLU A 148 2.31 -14.52 1.83
N GLU A 149 3.03 -15.63 1.89
CA GLU A 149 3.28 -16.38 3.12
C GLU A 149 4.08 -15.54 4.11
N LYS A 150 5.10 -14.84 3.62
CA LYS A 150 5.98 -14.04 4.47
C LYS A 150 5.28 -12.82 5.04
N ILE A 151 4.47 -12.14 4.25
CA ILE A 151 3.66 -11.01 4.71
C ILE A 151 2.64 -11.46 5.76
N LYS A 152 1.96 -12.59 5.54
CA LYS A 152 1.03 -13.16 6.53
C LYS A 152 1.73 -13.52 7.85
N GLU A 153 2.91 -14.11 7.78
CA GLU A 153 3.72 -14.43 8.97
C GLU A 153 4.03 -13.15 9.76
N ILE A 154 4.58 -12.13 9.09
CA ILE A 154 4.98 -10.87 9.73
C ILE A 154 3.78 -10.14 10.34
N LEU A 155 2.67 -10.01 9.62
CA LEU A 155 1.45 -9.38 10.14
C LEU A 155 0.85 -10.18 11.30
N GLY A 156 0.89 -11.52 11.22
CA GLY A 156 0.45 -12.40 12.30
C GLY A 156 1.27 -12.23 13.58
N GLU A 157 2.60 -12.12 13.47
CA GLU A 157 3.49 -11.80 14.60
C GLU A 157 3.20 -10.43 15.24
N MET A 158 2.66 -9.49 14.46
CA MET A 158 2.23 -8.17 14.94
C MET A 158 0.80 -8.18 15.53
N GLY A 159 0.13 -9.36 15.54
CA GLY A 159 -1.20 -9.55 16.13
C GLY A 159 -2.37 -9.31 15.19
N LEU A 160 -2.14 -9.24 13.86
CA LEU A 160 -3.23 -9.09 12.90
C LEU A 160 -3.76 -10.46 12.45
N LYS A 161 -5.08 -10.53 12.28
CA LYS A 161 -5.73 -11.63 11.57
C LYS A 161 -5.71 -11.30 10.09
N THR A 162 -5.16 -12.20 9.27
CA THR A 162 -4.95 -11.98 7.85
C THR A 162 -5.84 -12.84 6.96
N HIS A 163 -6.17 -12.32 5.80
CA HIS A 163 -6.75 -13.05 4.67
C HIS A 163 -6.20 -12.48 3.36
N THR A 164 -6.19 -13.27 2.30
CA THR A 164 -5.72 -12.83 0.98
C THR A 164 -6.92 -12.56 0.08
N SER A 165 -6.80 -11.60 -0.83
CA SER A 165 -7.80 -11.35 -1.88
C SER A 165 -8.04 -12.58 -2.73
N ASP A 166 -9.26 -12.74 -3.24
CA ASP A 166 -9.58 -13.82 -4.18
C ASP A 166 -8.97 -13.53 -5.56
N GLY A 167 -8.73 -14.60 -6.34
CA GLY A 167 -8.15 -14.50 -7.67
C GLY A 167 -6.61 -14.47 -7.66
N TYR A 168 -6.04 -14.19 -8.82
CA TYR A 168 -4.59 -14.20 -9.05
C TYR A 168 -4.17 -13.04 -9.93
N MET A 169 -2.94 -12.54 -9.72
CA MET A 169 -2.29 -11.56 -10.58
C MET A 169 -1.57 -12.28 -11.72
N LEU A 170 -1.75 -11.81 -12.94
CA LEU A 170 -1.12 -12.35 -14.15
C LEU A 170 -0.35 -11.25 -14.87
N PHE A 171 0.97 -11.37 -14.93
CA PHE A 171 1.87 -10.42 -15.58
C PHE A 171 2.32 -10.96 -16.94
N LEU A 172 1.42 -10.97 -17.93
CA LEU A 172 1.67 -11.54 -19.28
C LEU A 172 2.74 -10.80 -20.09
N TYR A 173 3.19 -9.65 -19.62
CA TYR A 173 4.27 -8.87 -20.25
C TYR A 173 5.66 -9.22 -19.69
N ASP A 174 5.76 -10.00 -18.63
CA ASP A 174 7.03 -10.46 -18.08
C ASP A 174 7.38 -11.83 -18.72
N GLU A 175 8.45 -11.86 -19.51
CA GLU A 175 8.92 -13.09 -20.16
C GLU A 175 9.29 -14.18 -19.14
N ALA A 176 9.70 -13.82 -17.94
CA ALA A 176 10.00 -14.76 -16.86
C ALA A 176 8.73 -15.50 -16.40
N VAL A 177 7.57 -14.85 -16.43
CA VAL A 177 6.27 -15.47 -16.11
C VAL A 177 5.88 -16.53 -17.13
N LEU A 178 6.30 -16.41 -18.40
CA LEU A 178 6.03 -17.40 -19.43
C LEU A 178 6.86 -18.69 -19.27
N THR A 179 7.97 -18.62 -18.55
CA THR A 179 8.87 -19.76 -18.29
C THR A 179 8.61 -20.43 -16.93
N ASP A 180 8.10 -19.68 -15.97
CA ASP A 180 7.72 -20.16 -14.63
C ASP A 180 6.35 -19.56 -14.26
N LEU A 181 5.29 -20.24 -14.68
CA LEU A 181 3.91 -19.83 -14.48
C LEU A 181 3.53 -19.94 -13.00
N GLU A 182 3.89 -18.93 -12.24
CA GLU A 182 3.43 -18.78 -10.87
C GLU A 182 2.19 -17.89 -10.81
N PHE A 183 1.09 -18.44 -10.29
CA PHE A 183 -0.13 -17.68 -10.00
C PHE A 183 0.00 -17.01 -8.64
N ARG A 184 0.35 -15.72 -8.61
CA ARG A 184 0.53 -14.96 -7.37
C ARG A 184 -0.79 -14.33 -6.93
N ARG A 185 -1.03 -14.35 -5.63
CA ARG A 185 -2.20 -13.68 -5.04
C ARG A 185 -1.95 -12.17 -4.97
N GLY A 186 -3.02 -11.38 -5.03
CA GLY A 186 -2.89 -9.92 -5.10
C GLY A 186 -2.53 -9.27 -3.78
N ILE A 187 -3.48 -9.22 -2.84
CA ILE A 187 -3.37 -8.42 -1.62
C ILE A 187 -3.53 -9.31 -0.38
N VAL A 188 -2.58 -9.23 0.54
CA VAL A 188 -2.76 -9.69 1.92
C VAL A 188 -3.39 -8.57 2.73
N ARG A 189 -4.60 -8.81 3.22
CA ARG A 189 -5.31 -7.89 4.12
C ARG A 189 -5.19 -8.39 5.54
N GLY A 190 -4.93 -7.48 6.46
CA GLY A 190 -4.84 -7.78 7.88
C GLY A 190 -5.59 -6.77 8.73
N ARG A 191 -6.18 -7.23 9.83
CA ARG A 191 -6.80 -6.37 10.84
C ARG A 191 -6.43 -6.84 12.23
N LYS A 192 -6.01 -5.91 13.06
CA LYS A 192 -5.79 -6.15 14.48
C LYS A 192 -7.15 -6.17 15.20
N GLY A 193 -7.34 -7.18 16.05
CA GLY A 193 -8.59 -7.41 16.80
C GLY A 193 -8.75 -6.49 17.99
#